data_aed4be10e577eb7cb93b9ffdf3265b90
#
_entry.id   aed4be10e577eb7cb93b9ffdf3265b90
#
_cell.length_a   1.000
_cell.length_b   1.000
_cell.length_c   1.000
_cell.angle_alpha   90.00
_cell.angle_beta   90.00
_cell.angle_gamma   90.00
#
_symmetry.space_group_name_H-M   'P 1'
#
loop_
_entity.id
_entity.type
_entity.pdbx_description
1 polymer ?
#
loop_
_entity_poly.entity_id
_entity_poly.type
_entity_poly.pdbx_seq_one_letter_code
_entity_poly.pdbx_strand_id
1 'polypeptide(L)'
;LFTIEQLKEEIRNCTLAYPRADIGIATCLTPIKDFCHSVYDTETKNVNLIFDLLPKLQERNAMSDCYQMNMEKHLSGNSFSLNMYEVNDVYEAIRQSSLIMA
;
A
#
# COMPACT_ATOMS: atom_id res chain seq x y z
N LEU A 1 22.15 -5.89 -1.02
CA LEU A 1 21.00 -6.74 -1.32
C LEU A 1 20.51 -7.42 -0.06
N PHE A 2 19.20 -7.49 0.09
CA PHE A 2 18.57 -8.20 1.20
C PHE A 2 18.51 -9.69 0.91
N THR A 3 18.81 -10.51 1.90
CA THR A 3 18.54 -11.95 1.82
C THR A 3 17.06 -12.21 2.01
N ILE A 4 16.60 -13.43 1.67
CA ILE A 4 15.21 -13.82 1.89
C ILE A 4 14.84 -13.73 3.37
N GLU A 5 15.74 -14.12 4.26
CA GLU A 5 15.53 -14.04 5.70
C GLU A 5 15.41 -12.60 6.19
N GLN A 6 16.22 -11.70 5.64
CA GLN A 6 16.14 -10.27 5.97
C GLN A 6 14.82 -9.67 5.48
N LEU A 7 14.33 -10.05 4.29
CA LEU A 7 13.05 -9.60 3.78
C LEU A 7 11.89 -10.07 4.65
N LYS A 8 11.92 -11.33 5.08
CA LYS A 8 10.90 -11.87 5.98
C LYS A 8 10.85 -11.13 7.30
N GLU A 9 12.01 -10.83 7.86
CA GLU A 9 12.10 -10.12 9.13
C GLU A 9 11.58 -8.69 8.98
N GLU A 10 11.90 -8.01 7.88
CA GLU A 10 11.43 -6.66 7.62
C GLU A 10 9.92 -6.62 7.44
N ILE A 11 9.34 -7.59 6.72
CA ILE A 11 7.88 -7.71 6.59
C ILE A 11 7.24 -7.87 7.96
N ARG A 12 7.80 -8.72 8.79
CA ARG A 12 7.30 -8.94 10.16
C ARG A 12 7.34 -7.66 10.98
N ASN A 13 8.48 -6.96 10.97
CA ASN A 13 8.67 -5.73 11.73
C ASN A 13 7.68 -4.65 11.30
N CYS A 14 7.51 -4.45 9.99
CA CYS A 14 6.59 -3.46 9.48
C CYS A 14 5.13 -3.80 9.80
N THR A 15 4.78 -5.09 9.75
CA THR A 15 3.43 -5.55 10.04
C THR A 15 3.09 -5.40 11.52
N LEU A 16 3.99 -5.80 12.40
CA LEU A 16 3.77 -5.77 13.85
C LEU A 16 3.80 -4.36 14.43
N ALA A 17 4.41 -3.40 13.72
CA ALA A 17 4.42 -2.01 14.16
C ALA A 17 3.02 -1.38 14.15
N TYR A 18 2.10 -1.92 13.35
CA TYR A 18 0.75 -1.37 13.17
C TYR A 18 -0.28 -2.48 13.33
N PRO A 19 -0.66 -2.84 14.57
CA PRO A 19 -1.59 -3.96 14.81
C PRO A 19 -2.99 -3.73 14.25
N ARG A 20 -3.37 -2.48 13.99
CA ARG A 20 -4.65 -2.17 13.35
C ARG A 20 -4.58 -0.81 12.65
N ALA A 21 -5.49 -0.58 11.71
CA ALA A 21 -5.67 0.73 11.10
C ALA A 21 -6.36 1.68 12.09
N ASP A 22 -5.93 2.95 12.08
CA ASP A 22 -6.49 3.97 12.96
C ASP A 22 -6.40 5.32 12.27
N ILE A 23 -7.43 6.14 12.43
CA ILE A 23 -7.51 7.45 11.79
C ILE A 23 -6.37 8.35 12.28
N GLY A 24 -5.62 8.92 11.33
CA GLY A 24 -4.52 9.84 11.62
C GLY A 24 -3.23 9.17 12.08
N ILE A 25 -3.24 7.86 12.31
CA ILE A 25 -2.07 7.11 12.78
C ILE A 25 -1.57 6.14 11.71
N ALA A 26 -2.42 5.22 11.26
CA ALA A 26 -2.04 4.20 10.30
C ALA A 26 -3.23 3.74 9.47
N THR A 27 -3.00 3.54 8.17
CA THR A 27 -3.95 2.88 7.29
C THR A 27 -3.39 1.50 6.92
N CYS A 28 -4.13 0.71 6.16
CA CYS A 28 -3.65 -0.57 5.64
C CYS A 28 -2.42 -0.42 4.73
N LEU A 29 -2.21 0.76 4.18
CA LEU A 29 -1.06 1.05 3.33
C LEU A 29 0.21 1.35 4.14
N THR A 30 0.10 1.76 5.39
CA THR A 30 1.23 2.23 6.19
C THR A 30 2.34 1.19 6.35
N PRO A 31 2.07 -0.08 6.73
CA PRO A 31 3.14 -1.08 6.81
C PRO A 31 3.78 -1.37 5.44
N ILE A 32 3.02 -1.30 4.36
CA ILE A 32 3.54 -1.48 3.00
C ILE A 32 4.48 -0.34 2.63
N LYS A 33 4.12 0.90 2.97
CA LYS A 33 4.98 2.07 2.75
C LYS A 33 6.31 1.93 3.50
N ASP A 34 6.25 1.53 4.76
CA ASP A 34 7.43 1.36 5.58
C ASP A 34 8.36 0.29 4.99
N PHE A 35 7.80 -0.82 4.53
CA PHE A 35 8.55 -1.87 3.86
C PHE A 35 9.21 -1.35 2.57
N CYS A 36 8.48 -0.64 1.73
CA CYS A 36 9.03 -0.08 0.48
C CYS A 36 10.13 0.93 0.75
N HIS A 37 9.97 1.76 1.76
CA HIS A 37 11.00 2.72 2.15
C HIS A 37 12.28 2.01 2.62
N SER A 38 12.12 1.01 3.46
CA SER A 38 13.23 0.29 4.07
C SER A 38 14.01 -0.57 3.07
N VAL A 39 13.31 -1.29 2.20
CA VAL A 39 13.90 -2.28 1.30
C VAL A 39 14.28 -1.69 -0.05
N TYR A 40 13.45 -0.82 -0.61
CA TYR A 40 13.63 -0.28 -1.96
C TYR A 40 14.06 1.19 -1.97
N ASP A 41 14.35 1.76 -0.81
CA ASP A 41 14.75 3.17 -0.68
C ASP A 41 13.76 4.11 -1.39
N THR A 42 12.47 3.83 -1.23
CA THR A 42 11.40 4.58 -1.85
C THR A 42 10.96 5.71 -0.93
N GLU A 43 10.88 6.93 -1.47
CA GLU A 43 10.37 8.08 -0.71
C GLU A 43 8.87 7.94 -0.53
N THR A 44 8.42 7.78 0.71
CA THR A 44 7.00 7.55 1.02
C THR A 44 6.36 8.65 1.87
N LYS A 45 7.08 9.72 2.15
CA LYS A 45 6.63 10.78 3.05
C LYS A 45 5.28 11.38 2.64
N ASN A 46 5.08 11.59 1.34
CA ASN A 46 3.87 12.21 0.80
C ASN A 46 2.92 11.19 0.16
N VAL A 47 3.12 9.91 0.43
CA VAL A 47 2.28 8.84 -0.13
C VAL A 47 1.16 8.53 0.87
N ASN A 48 -0.07 8.76 0.47
CA ASN A 48 -1.25 8.49 1.28
C ASN A 48 -2.16 7.42 0.69
N LEU A 49 -2.05 7.17 -0.62
CA LEU A 49 -2.92 6.27 -1.36
C LEU A 49 -2.07 5.36 -2.24
N ILE A 50 -2.62 4.18 -2.56
CA ILE A 50 -1.88 3.18 -3.34
C ILE A 50 -1.45 3.72 -4.71
N PHE A 51 -2.28 4.51 -5.38
CA PHE A 51 -1.93 5.06 -6.69
C PHE A 51 -0.84 6.14 -6.62
N ASP A 52 -0.51 6.63 -5.44
CA ASP A 52 0.67 7.49 -5.25
C ASP A 52 1.94 6.65 -5.09
N LEU A 53 1.82 5.43 -4.56
CA LEU A 53 2.95 4.55 -4.31
C LEU A 53 3.43 3.84 -5.58
N LEU A 54 2.50 3.38 -6.43
CA LEU A 54 2.84 2.56 -7.59
C LEU A 54 3.84 3.23 -8.54
N PRO A 55 3.69 4.51 -8.92
CA PRO A 55 4.67 5.17 -9.77
C PRO A 55 6.07 5.23 -9.15
N LYS A 56 6.15 5.40 -7.84
CA LYS A 56 7.44 5.44 -7.14
C LYS A 56 8.13 4.09 -7.17
N LEU A 57 7.39 3.00 -7.04
CA LEU A 57 7.93 1.65 -7.15
C LEU A 57 8.41 1.36 -8.56
N GLN A 58 7.71 1.85 -9.59
CA GLN A 58 8.14 1.72 -10.97
C GLN A 58 9.46 2.45 -11.23
N GLU A 59 9.64 3.63 -10.67
CA GLU A 59 10.89 4.39 -10.78
C GLU A 59 12.08 3.63 -10.20
N ARG A 60 11.84 2.82 -9.17
CA ARG A 60 12.88 2.02 -8.50
C ARG A 60 13.04 0.63 -9.12
N ASN A 61 12.33 0.33 -10.21
CA ASN A 61 12.30 -1.00 -10.82
C ASN A 61 11.92 -2.10 -9.81
N ALA A 62 11.06 -1.76 -8.86
CA ALA A 62 10.61 -2.68 -7.83
C ALA A 62 9.38 -3.49 -8.25
N MET A 63 8.83 -3.19 -9.41
CA MET A 63 7.69 -3.92 -9.98
C MET A 63 8.13 -4.69 -11.22
N SER A 64 7.84 -5.99 -11.25
CA SER A 64 8.17 -6.82 -12.40
C SER A 64 7.00 -6.90 -13.39
N ASP A 65 5.92 -7.55 -13.00
CA ASP A 65 4.74 -7.75 -13.83
C ASP A 65 3.48 -7.37 -13.07
N CYS A 66 2.47 -6.92 -13.80
CA CYS A 66 1.17 -6.60 -13.24
C CYS A 66 0.13 -7.54 -13.82
N TYR A 67 -0.66 -8.17 -12.95
CA TYR A 67 -1.73 -9.09 -13.33
C TYR A 67 -3.04 -8.60 -12.75
N GLN A 68 -4.13 -8.88 -13.45
CA GLN A 68 -5.46 -8.62 -12.93
C GLN A 68 -6.27 -9.91 -12.87
N MET A 69 -7.22 -9.96 -11.95
CA MET A 69 -8.16 -11.07 -11.83
C MET A 69 -9.55 -10.49 -11.69
N ASN A 70 -10.41 -10.74 -12.70
CA ASN A 70 -11.79 -10.29 -12.71
C ASN A 70 -11.95 -8.75 -12.68
N MET A 71 -10.97 -8.03 -13.21
CA MET A 71 -10.95 -6.56 -13.20
C MET A 71 -11.06 -5.97 -14.60
N GLU A 72 -11.49 -6.75 -15.59
CA GLU A 72 -11.56 -6.31 -16.99
C GLU A 72 -12.39 -5.04 -17.17
N LYS A 73 -13.41 -4.85 -16.36
CA LYS A 73 -14.29 -3.66 -16.41
C LYS A 73 -13.58 -2.38 -16.02
N HIS A 74 -12.46 -2.51 -15.30
CA HIS A 74 -11.67 -1.39 -14.80
C HIS A 74 -10.39 -1.15 -15.59
N LEU A 75 -10.21 -1.89 -16.69
CA LEU A 75 -9.05 -1.71 -17.55
C LEU A 75 -9.36 -0.70 -18.64
N SER A 76 -8.39 0.16 -18.93
CA SER A 76 -8.43 1.09 -20.05
C SER A 76 -7.30 0.69 -21.00
N GLY A 77 -7.65 -0.10 -22.03
CA GLY A 77 -6.64 -0.69 -22.89
C GLY A 77 -5.79 -1.69 -22.12
N ASN A 78 -4.47 -1.49 -22.09
CA ASN A 78 -3.53 -2.30 -21.34
C ASN A 78 -3.19 -1.69 -19.98
N SER A 79 -3.85 -0.61 -19.60
CA SER A 79 -3.59 0.10 -18.35
C SER A 79 -4.67 -0.18 -17.33
N PHE A 80 -4.26 -0.48 -16.12
CA PHE A 80 -5.19 -0.61 -15.00
C PHE A 80 -5.56 0.79 -14.49
N SER A 81 -6.85 1.09 -14.47
CA SER A 81 -7.37 2.35 -13.98
C SER A 81 -7.96 2.13 -12.58
N LEU A 82 -7.27 2.63 -11.57
CA LEU A 82 -7.78 2.58 -10.21
C LEU A 82 -8.90 3.60 -10.01
N ASN A 83 -9.88 3.26 -9.18
CA ASN A 83 -10.89 4.23 -8.76
C ASN A 83 -10.20 5.35 -8.00
N MET A 84 -10.48 6.59 -8.40
CA MET A 84 -9.93 7.75 -7.70
C MET A 84 -10.75 8.00 -6.44
N TYR A 85 -10.06 8.09 -5.33
CA TYR A 85 -10.67 8.45 -4.04
C TYR A 85 -9.69 9.33 -3.25
N GLU A 86 -10.19 9.98 -2.23
CA GLU A 86 -9.41 10.89 -1.39
C GLU A 86 -9.08 10.25 -0.04
N VAL A 87 -8.15 10.87 0.69
CA VAL A 87 -7.74 10.40 2.02
C VAL A 87 -8.95 10.31 2.96
N ASN A 88 -9.89 11.25 2.86
CA ASN A 88 -11.10 11.20 3.67
C ASN A 88 -11.95 9.96 3.43
N ASP A 89 -11.95 9.44 2.22
CA ASP A 89 -12.66 8.19 1.89
C ASP A 89 -12.05 7.02 2.65
N VAL A 90 -10.73 6.99 2.76
CA VAL A 90 -10.00 5.97 3.54
C VAL A 90 -10.36 6.07 5.01
N TYR A 91 -10.36 7.26 5.58
CA TYR A 91 -10.70 7.48 6.98
C TYR A 91 -12.14 7.06 7.27
N GLU A 92 -13.06 7.37 6.36
CA GLU A 92 -14.46 6.96 6.50
C GLU A 92 -14.60 5.44 6.48
N ALA A 93 -13.86 4.77 5.60
CA ALA A 93 -13.87 3.30 5.53
C ALA A 93 -13.34 2.68 6.84
N ILE A 94 -12.29 3.24 7.41
CA ILE A 94 -11.74 2.79 8.69
C ILE A 94 -12.78 2.97 9.80
N ARG A 95 -13.43 4.12 9.84
CA ARG A 95 -14.47 4.40 10.84
C ARG A 95 -15.64 3.45 10.72
N GLN A 96 -16.11 3.18 9.50
CA GLN A 96 -17.20 2.22 9.26
C GLN A 96 -16.81 0.83 9.73
N SER A 97 -15.60 0.38 9.45
CA SER A 97 -15.11 -0.92 9.90
C SER A 97 -15.08 -1.02 11.42
N SER A 98 -14.67 0.04 12.11
CA SER A 98 -14.64 0.09 13.57
C SER A 98 -16.03 -0.04 14.16
N LEU A 99 -17.04 0.58 13.55
CA LEU A 99 -18.44 0.50 14.00
C LEU A 99 -19.01 -0.91 13.83
N ILE A 100 -18.64 -1.59 12.76
CA ILE A 100 -19.10 -2.96 12.48
C ILE A 100 -18.48 -3.95 13.45
N MET A 101 -17.22 -3.75 13.84
CA MET A 101 -16.46 -4.66 14.69
C MET A 101 -16.58 -4.36 16.17
N ALA A 102 -17.22 -3.28 16.51
CA ALA A 102 -17.37 -2.85 17.90
C ALA A 102 -18.39 -3.72 18.68
#